data_c6ae28ad39f31fd66f4ca03e9c611bfb
#
_entry.id   c6ae28ad39f31fd66f4ca03e9c611bfb
#
_cell.length_a   1.000
_cell.length_b   1.000
_cell.length_c   1.000
_cell.angle_alpha   90.00
_cell.angle_beta   90.00
_cell.angle_gamma   90.00
#
_symmetry.space_group_name_H-M   'P 1'
#
loop_
_entity.id
_entity.type
_entity.pdbx_description
1 polymer ?
#
loop_
_entity_poly.entity_id
_entity_poly.type
_entity_poly.pdbx_seq_one_letter_code
_entity_poly.pdbx_strand_id
1 'polypeptide(L)'
;MKQAVLYLTTKSNEWTLSSFHALEQSLQGKADVYFAYHQQGDVLPVSLQNIENLFVFTSDVLKELGYTPIERGKLVPGSNHFPLLKFYKENQGYDYYWLVEDDVRFSGEWKDFFGSFASCTSDFLSSVIETKAENPTWYWWTSLKTGNEVIAEEKLLKSFNPIYRLSSQALVCIDAHLRIGWMGHYEVLLPTLLYNKGFLLEDFGGEGTFVRPENNAKFYDDTSMRIAPVLPDDRKNYLFHPVKEEKVRLDGSYKKNAVFVPVGKDSLHRQLLKGDADFDLHLLIYDGSYNKFCNDSDFVACDAGYKMDMTYRYLHRHPELFEKYEYFFLLDDDIVISTEDVNRLFSMMREYQLKIAQPSLVMSYYTYKHTAFHPFYILRYTNFVEMMMPCFSRDALKAVLPTFEQKIRWCGIEMHWPVLVGSNHKDMAIVDAVSAKHTRRVQSWNSLSQLQQENYLKKHNLSWSIEMYGGLPLDNVDFEGKQAFDELRTYCEKIKQDLYHGGLLKMKKSEVNSVIFFLKLNSILWNDHTSLDVVRRLADKFNVETVLS
;
A
#
# COMPACT_ATOMS: atom_id res chain seq x y z
N MET A 1 -12.06 -8.49 -39.49
CA MET A 1 -12.85 -7.68 -38.57
C MET A 1 -12.04 -6.41 -38.27
N LYS A 2 -12.61 -5.25 -38.54
CA LYS A 2 -11.96 -3.96 -38.30
C LYS A 2 -12.12 -3.59 -36.82
N GLN A 3 -11.03 -3.21 -36.14
CA GLN A 3 -11.05 -2.94 -34.71
C GLN A 3 -10.43 -1.58 -34.39
N ALA A 4 -11.04 -0.85 -33.44
CA ALA A 4 -10.47 0.33 -32.81
C ALA A 4 -10.04 -0.01 -31.37
N VAL A 5 -8.91 0.52 -30.93
CA VAL A 5 -8.37 0.35 -29.56
C VAL A 5 -8.18 1.73 -28.96
N LEU A 6 -8.90 2.05 -27.91
CA LEU A 6 -8.78 3.29 -27.16
C LEU A 6 -7.88 3.06 -25.94
N TYR A 7 -6.71 3.70 -25.93
CA TYR A 7 -5.83 3.78 -24.78
C TYR A 7 -6.26 4.96 -23.90
N LEU A 8 -7.00 4.67 -22.83
CA LEU A 8 -7.64 5.68 -21.98
C LEU A 8 -6.69 6.18 -20.90
N THR A 9 -6.49 7.51 -20.84
CA THR A 9 -5.60 8.15 -19.88
C THR A 9 -5.99 9.59 -19.54
N THR A 10 -5.53 10.06 -18.37
CA THR A 10 -5.52 11.48 -17.97
C THR A 10 -4.09 12.06 -17.98
N LYS A 11 -3.09 11.28 -18.39
CA LYS A 11 -1.66 11.62 -18.32
C LYS A 11 -1.07 11.76 -19.72
N SER A 12 -0.01 12.58 -19.80
CA SER A 12 0.72 12.85 -21.05
C SER A 12 2.24 12.81 -20.84
N ASN A 13 2.69 12.11 -19.78
CA ASN A 13 4.10 11.94 -19.45
C ASN A 13 4.75 10.86 -20.33
N GLU A 14 6.07 10.78 -20.29
CA GLU A 14 6.89 9.87 -21.10
C GLU A 14 6.52 8.39 -20.87
N TRP A 15 6.27 7.99 -19.61
CA TRP A 15 5.88 6.63 -19.25
C TRP A 15 4.56 6.20 -19.93
N THR A 16 3.55 7.09 -19.93
CA THR A 16 2.26 6.85 -20.57
C THR A 16 2.40 6.80 -22.10
N LEU A 17 3.14 7.75 -22.66
CA LEU A 17 3.39 7.81 -24.10
C LEU A 17 4.18 6.59 -24.61
N SER A 18 5.22 6.16 -23.89
CA SER A 18 5.98 4.96 -24.23
C SER A 18 5.10 3.72 -24.24
N SER A 19 4.19 3.59 -23.26
CA SER A 19 3.24 2.47 -23.19
C SER A 19 2.24 2.49 -24.33
N PHE A 20 1.74 3.67 -24.70
CA PHE A 20 0.86 3.87 -25.86
C PHE A 20 1.56 3.47 -27.17
N HIS A 21 2.77 4.00 -27.41
CA HIS A 21 3.51 3.70 -28.64
C HIS A 21 3.88 2.21 -28.75
N ALA A 22 4.18 1.54 -27.63
CA ALA A 22 4.40 0.09 -27.65
C ALA A 22 3.14 -0.68 -28.07
N LEU A 23 1.96 -0.26 -27.58
CA LEU A 23 0.67 -0.84 -28.00
C LEU A 23 0.38 -0.55 -29.47
N GLU A 24 0.51 0.69 -29.90
CA GLU A 24 0.28 1.15 -31.27
C GLU A 24 1.18 0.40 -32.27
N GLN A 25 2.48 0.35 -31.99
CA GLN A 25 3.46 -0.33 -32.82
C GLN A 25 3.18 -1.84 -32.95
N SER A 26 2.82 -2.47 -31.82
CA SER A 26 2.51 -3.91 -31.79
C SER A 26 1.24 -4.25 -32.59
N LEU A 27 0.30 -3.31 -32.73
CA LEU A 27 -0.98 -3.51 -33.42
C LEU A 27 -1.01 -2.91 -34.84
N GLN A 28 0.09 -2.38 -35.33
CA GLN A 28 0.18 -1.80 -36.67
C GLN A 28 -0.34 -2.75 -37.75
N GLY A 29 -1.28 -2.30 -38.58
CA GLY A 29 -1.93 -3.09 -39.62
C GLY A 29 -2.95 -4.13 -39.12
N LYS A 30 -3.21 -4.21 -37.81
CA LYS A 30 -4.19 -5.11 -37.21
C LYS A 30 -5.37 -4.39 -36.59
N ALA A 31 -5.15 -3.24 -35.98
CA ALA A 31 -6.17 -2.38 -35.40
C ALA A 31 -5.73 -0.92 -35.47
N ASP A 32 -6.71 0.00 -35.47
CA ASP A 32 -6.45 1.43 -35.34
C ASP A 32 -6.41 1.77 -33.85
N VAL A 33 -5.24 2.26 -33.38
CA VAL A 33 -5.04 2.57 -31.96
C VAL A 33 -5.15 4.08 -31.75
N TYR A 34 -5.93 4.50 -30.76
CA TYR A 34 -6.22 5.88 -30.44
C TYR A 34 -5.74 6.22 -29.02
N PHE A 35 -5.06 7.35 -28.88
CA PHE A 35 -4.76 7.93 -27.58
C PHE A 35 -6.00 8.70 -27.08
N ALA A 36 -6.77 8.10 -26.18
CA ALA A 36 -7.99 8.68 -25.63
C ALA A 36 -7.66 9.50 -24.37
N TYR A 37 -7.48 10.79 -24.56
CA TYR A 37 -7.04 11.71 -23.51
C TYR A 37 -8.20 12.42 -22.83
N HIS A 38 -8.37 12.18 -21.51
CA HIS A 38 -9.30 12.95 -20.69
C HIS A 38 -8.63 14.27 -20.27
N GLN A 39 -8.91 15.32 -21.00
CA GLN A 39 -8.39 16.66 -20.72
C GLN A 39 -9.07 17.25 -19.49
N GLN A 40 -8.29 17.60 -18.47
CA GLN A 40 -8.75 18.22 -17.24
C GLN A 40 -8.49 19.73 -17.18
N GLY A 41 -7.59 20.23 -17.99
CA GLY A 41 -7.23 21.65 -18.10
C GLY A 41 -7.65 22.27 -19.43
N ASP A 42 -7.48 23.59 -19.55
CA ASP A 42 -7.91 24.34 -20.74
C ASP A 42 -6.99 24.16 -21.95
N VAL A 43 -5.77 23.70 -21.75
CA VAL A 43 -4.74 23.61 -22.81
C VAL A 43 -4.31 22.17 -23.01
N LEU A 44 -4.28 21.73 -24.27
CA LEU A 44 -3.74 20.43 -24.63
C LEU A 44 -2.21 20.40 -24.38
N PRO A 45 -1.69 19.38 -23.68
CA PRO A 45 -0.25 19.22 -23.46
C PRO A 45 0.54 19.19 -24.78
N VAL A 46 1.69 19.86 -24.80
CA VAL A 46 2.56 19.92 -25.99
C VAL A 46 2.99 18.51 -26.44
N SER A 47 3.21 17.60 -25.50
CA SER A 47 3.59 16.20 -25.77
C SER A 47 2.55 15.42 -26.59
N LEU A 48 1.28 15.88 -26.64
CA LEU A 48 0.21 15.22 -27.38
C LEU A 48 -0.03 15.82 -28.77
N GLN A 49 0.60 16.95 -29.13
CA GLN A 49 0.34 17.65 -30.39
C GLN A 49 0.72 16.84 -31.64
N ASN A 50 1.63 15.88 -31.52
CA ASN A 50 2.13 15.04 -32.61
C ASN A 50 1.51 13.63 -32.64
N ILE A 51 0.53 13.35 -31.80
CA ILE A 51 -0.19 12.06 -31.80
C ILE A 51 -1.18 12.08 -32.96
N GLU A 52 -1.00 11.21 -33.95
CA GLU A 52 -1.83 11.15 -35.15
C GLU A 52 -3.28 10.75 -34.84
N ASN A 53 -3.46 9.69 -34.06
CA ASN A 53 -4.77 9.20 -33.64
C ASN A 53 -5.09 9.69 -32.22
N LEU A 54 -5.24 11.00 -32.04
CA LEU A 54 -5.59 11.60 -30.76
C LEU A 54 -7.10 11.80 -30.65
N PHE A 55 -7.73 11.22 -29.63
CA PHE A 55 -9.11 11.46 -29.25
C PHE A 55 -9.15 12.20 -27.91
N VAL A 56 -9.52 13.48 -27.94
CA VAL A 56 -9.61 14.32 -26.74
C VAL A 56 -11.06 14.45 -26.30
N PHE A 57 -11.31 14.27 -25.02
CA PHE A 57 -12.60 14.51 -24.39
C PHE A 57 -12.43 15.17 -23.02
N THR A 58 -13.46 15.86 -22.56
CA THR A 58 -13.54 16.47 -21.22
C THR A 58 -14.68 15.85 -20.43
N SER A 59 -14.87 16.25 -19.19
CA SER A 59 -16.02 15.85 -18.38
C SER A 59 -17.36 16.34 -18.97
N ASP A 60 -17.36 17.21 -19.98
CA ASP A 60 -18.57 17.62 -20.71
C ASP A 60 -19.24 16.45 -21.46
N VAL A 61 -18.52 15.35 -21.71
CA VAL A 61 -19.10 14.10 -22.23
C VAL A 61 -20.32 13.64 -21.43
N LEU A 62 -20.39 13.95 -20.12
CA LEU A 62 -21.54 13.66 -19.26
C LEU A 62 -22.79 14.43 -19.70
N LYS A 63 -22.63 15.66 -20.15
CA LYS A 63 -23.74 16.51 -20.66
C LYS A 63 -24.05 16.18 -22.11
N GLU A 64 -23.03 16.01 -22.94
CA GLU A 64 -23.15 15.74 -24.37
C GLU A 64 -23.93 14.46 -24.68
N LEU A 65 -23.65 13.40 -23.92
CA LEU A 65 -24.33 12.11 -24.09
C LEU A 65 -25.70 12.08 -23.44
N GLY A 66 -25.92 12.85 -22.37
CA GLY A 66 -27.18 12.92 -21.63
C GLY A 66 -27.49 11.68 -20.80
N TYR A 67 -26.48 10.82 -20.54
CA TYR A 67 -26.63 9.66 -19.67
C TYR A 67 -26.50 10.04 -18.20
N THR A 68 -27.01 9.18 -17.31
CA THR A 68 -26.90 9.38 -15.86
C THR A 68 -25.63 8.70 -15.34
N PRO A 69 -24.61 9.45 -14.88
CA PRO A 69 -23.43 8.86 -14.28
C PRO A 69 -23.73 8.34 -12.85
N ILE A 70 -22.88 7.45 -12.34
CA ILE A 70 -22.94 6.96 -10.97
C ILE A 70 -22.79 8.09 -9.96
N GLU A 71 -21.81 8.97 -10.19
CA GLU A 71 -21.57 10.14 -9.37
C GLU A 71 -21.78 11.40 -10.22
N ARG A 72 -22.66 12.27 -9.74
CA ARG A 72 -23.03 13.49 -10.48
C ARG A 72 -21.81 14.35 -10.81
N GLY A 73 -21.62 14.62 -12.08
CA GLY A 73 -20.52 15.48 -12.57
C GLY A 73 -19.16 14.81 -12.67
N LYS A 74 -19.08 13.50 -12.43
CA LYS A 74 -17.83 12.75 -12.51
C LYS A 74 -17.94 11.52 -13.41
N LEU A 75 -16.85 11.22 -14.12
CA LEU A 75 -16.71 9.97 -14.89
C LEU A 75 -16.27 8.80 -13.99
N VAL A 76 -15.43 9.07 -13.01
CA VAL A 76 -14.91 8.08 -12.05
C VAL A 76 -15.53 8.35 -10.67
N PRO A 77 -16.00 7.31 -9.98
CA PRO A 77 -16.00 5.91 -10.38
C PRO A 77 -17.13 5.55 -11.35
N GLY A 78 -16.93 4.50 -12.13
CA GLY A 78 -17.98 3.69 -12.73
C GLY A 78 -18.61 4.13 -14.04
N SER A 79 -18.18 5.25 -14.65
CA SER A 79 -18.72 5.74 -15.92
C SER A 79 -17.67 5.81 -17.05
N ASN A 80 -16.59 5.03 -16.97
CA ASN A 80 -15.50 5.03 -17.98
C ASN A 80 -15.93 4.53 -19.37
N HIS A 81 -17.10 3.94 -19.50
CA HIS A 81 -17.68 3.56 -20.81
C HIS A 81 -18.24 4.76 -21.60
N PHE A 82 -18.47 5.93 -20.99
CA PHE A 82 -18.99 7.10 -21.68
C PHE A 82 -18.02 7.64 -22.74
N PRO A 83 -16.71 7.79 -22.49
CA PRO A 83 -15.75 8.13 -23.53
C PRO A 83 -15.76 7.16 -24.72
N LEU A 84 -15.89 5.86 -24.46
CA LEU A 84 -15.99 4.85 -25.52
C LEU A 84 -17.27 5.03 -26.36
N LEU A 85 -18.41 5.31 -25.74
CA LEU A 85 -19.66 5.60 -26.44
C LEU A 85 -19.59 6.89 -27.26
N LYS A 86 -18.93 7.95 -26.74
CA LYS A 86 -18.67 9.18 -27.51
C LYS A 86 -17.80 8.87 -28.72
N PHE A 87 -16.69 8.18 -28.52
CA PHE A 87 -15.81 7.78 -29.62
C PHE A 87 -16.54 6.96 -30.67
N TYR A 88 -17.34 5.97 -30.26
CA TYR A 88 -18.15 5.16 -31.18
C TYR A 88 -19.08 6.01 -32.04
N LYS A 89 -19.74 7.03 -31.49
CA LYS A 89 -20.64 7.92 -32.23
C LYS A 89 -19.91 8.76 -33.25
N GLU A 90 -18.69 9.16 -32.97
CA GLU A 90 -17.86 10.01 -33.85
C GLU A 90 -17.04 9.17 -34.84
N ASN A 91 -16.76 7.92 -34.55
CA ASN A 91 -15.87 7.03 -35.31
C ASN A 91 -16.54 5.68 -35.59
N GLN A 92 -17.56 5.69 -36.42
CA GLN A 92 -18.26 4.50 -36.87
C GLN A 92 -17.45 3.72 -37.93
N GLY A 93 -17.79 2.43 -38.11
CA GLY A 93 -17.21 1.60 -39.17
C GLY A 93 -16.20 0.57 -38.66
N TYR A 94 -16.08 0.40 -37.35
CA TYR A 94 -15.40 -0.74 -36.74
C TYR A 94 -16.42 -1.81 -36.34
N ASP A 95 -16.00 -3.06 -36.43
CA ASP A 95 -16.79 -4.20 -35.95
C ASP A 95 -16.72 -4.28 -34.43
N TYR A 96 -15.53 -3.97 -33.85
CA TYR A 96 -15.25 -4.01 -32.41
C TYR A 96 -14.46 -2.81 -31.93
N TYR A 97 -14.72 -2.43 -30.68
CA TYR A 97 -14.10 -1.32 -29.96
C TYR A 97 -13.53 -1.81 -28.65
N TRP A 98 -12.24 -1.66 -28.48
CA TRP A 98 -11.53 -1.95 -27.24
C TRP A 98 -11.33 -0.68 -26.43
N LEU A 99 -11.33 -0.83 -25.10
CA LEU A 99 -10.80 0.17 -24.19
C LEU A 99 -9.71 -0.50 -23.36
N VAL A 100 -8.58 0.19 -23.20
CA VAL A 100 -7.42 -0.21 -22.41
C VAL A 100 -7.04 0.96 -21.50
N GLU A 101 -7.07 0.77 -20.19
CA GLU A 101 -6.62 1.79 -19.23
C GLU A 101 -5.09 1.92 -19.21
N ASP A 102 -4.59 3.13 -18.91
CA ASP A 102 -3.16 3.47 -19.02
C ASP A 102 -2.24 2.73 -18.02
N ASP A 103 -2.79 1.98 -17.11
CA ASP A 103 -2.10 1.16 -16.12
C ASP A 103 -2.28 -0.35 -16.30
N VAL A 104 -2.83 -0.75 -17.44
CA VAL A 104 -2.80 -2.16 -17.88
C VAL A 104 -1.47 -2.43 -18.57
N ARG A 105 -0.82 -3.54 -18.20
CA ARG A 105 0.40 -4.03 -18.85
C ARG A 105 0.23 -5.50 -19.27
N PHE A 106 0.86 -5.85 -20.36
CA PHE A 106 0.97 -7.22 -20.84
C PHE A 106 2.44 -7.60 -20.93
N SER A 107 2.84 -8.71 -20.31
CA SER A 107 4.24 -9.15 -20.28
C SER A 107 4.70 -9.88 -21.54
N GLY A 108 3.84 -9.97 -22.56
CA GLY A 108 4.14 -10.42 -23.92
C GLY A 108 4.00 -9.29 -24.93
N GLU A 109 3.99 -9.66 -26.21
CA GLU A 109 3.70 -8.72 -27.30
C GLU A 109 2.18 -8.52 -27.41
N TRP A 110 1.71 -7.30 -27.41
CA TRP A 110 0.28 -6.99 -27.54
C TRP A 110 -0.38 -7.63 -28.77
N LYS A 111 0.37 -7.76 -29.89
CA LYS A 111 -0.12 -8.46 -31.09
C LYS A 111 -0.54 -9.90 -30.83
N ASP A 112 0.07 -10.58 -29.85
CA ASP A 112 -0.23 -11.97 -29.52
C ASP A 112 -1.49 -12.05 -28.66
N PHE A 113 -1.66 -11.13 -27.72
CA PHE A 113 -2.90 -11.00 -26.93
C PHE A 113 -4.10 -10.73 -27.85
N PHE A 114 -4.05 -9.64 -28.62
CA PHE A 114 -5.14 -9.27 -29.54
C PHE A 114 -5.35 -10.33 -30.63
N GLY A 115 -4.27 -10.97 -31.09
CA GLY A 115 -4.31 -12.06 -32.08
C GLY A 115 -5.08 -13.28 -31.58
N SER A 116 -5.01 -13.59 -30.28
CA SER A 116 -5.76 -14.70 -29.67
C SER A 116 -7.28 -14.50 -29.76
N PHE A 117 -7.75 -13.26 -29.93
CA PHE A 117 -9.16 -12.91 -30.04
C PHE A 117 -9.56 -12.41 -31.44
N ALA A 118 -8.68 -12.51 -32.45
CA ALA A 118 -8.96 -12.02 -33.79
C ALA A 118 -10.16 -12.70 -34.47
N SER A 119 -10.42 -13.98 -34.17
CA SER A 119 -11.59 -14.74 -34.65
C SER A 119 -12.74 -14.80 -33.63
N CYS A 120 -12.58 -14.21 -32.44
CA CYS A 120 -13.60 -14.23 -31.41
C CYS A 120 -14.77 -13.32 -31.78
N THR A 121 -15.99 -13.88 -31.83
CA THR A 121 -17.22 -13.18 -32.20
C THR A 121 -18.05 -12.75 -30.99
N SER A 122 -17.54 -12.92 -29.77
CA SER A 122 -18.24 -12.48 -28.56
C SER A 122 -18.44 -10.96 -28.58
N ASP A 123 -19.61 -10.53 -28.18
CA ASP A 123 -20.03 -9.11 -28.19
C ASP A 123 -19.40 -8.30 -27.06
N PHE A 124 -19.17 -8.95 -25.93
CA PHE A 124 -18.46 -8.40 -24.79
C PHE A 124 -17.36 -9.35 -24.35
N LEU A 125 -16.14 -8.88 -24.37
CA LEU A 125 -14.95 -9.61 -23.92
C LEU A 125 -14.27 -8.79 -22.82
N SER A 126 -14.10 -9.39 -21.63
CA SER A 126 -13.55 -8.68 -20.47
C SER A 126 -12.82 -9.67 -19.53
N SER A 127 -12.58 -9.28 -18.29
CA SER A 127 -12.00 -10.13 -17.25
C SER A 127 -12.94 -10.27 -16.05
N VAL A 128 -12.75 -11.34 -15.27
CA VAL A 128 -13.45 -11.62 -13.99
C VAL A 128 -14.96 -11.49 -14.13
N ILE A 129 -15.55 -12.19 -15.14
CA ILE A 129 -17.00 -12.23 -15.32
C ILE A 129 -17.58 -13.24 -14.34
N GLU A 130 -18.31 -12.72 -13.36
CA GLU A 130 -18.90 -13.50 -12.25
C GLU A 130 -20.39 -13.18 -12.08
N THR A 131 -21.15 -14.19 -11.62
CA THR A 131 -22.53 -14.02 -11.20
C THR A 131 -22.60 -13.38 -9.81
N LYS A 132 -23.77 -12.84 -9.45
CA LYS A 132 -24.00 -12.35 -8.10
C LYS A 132 -23.86 -13.44 -7.03
N ALA A 133 -24.18 -14.69 -7.37
CA ALA A 133 -24.04 -15.83 -6.46
C ALA A 133 -22.57 -16.14 -6.14
N GLU A 134 -21.67 -15.99 -7.10
CA GLU A 134 -20.22 -16.19 -6.93
C GLU A 134 -19.58 -15.07 -6.09
N ASN A 135 -20.10 -13.84 -6.17
CA ASN A 135 -19.57 -12.69 -5.43
C ASN A 135 -20.68 -11.82 -4.82
N PRO A 136 -21.44 -12.33 -3.82
CA PRO A 136 -22.66 -11.68 -3.32
C PRO A 136 -22.41 -10.37 -2.57
N THR A 137 -21.21 -10.14 -2.05
CA THR A 137 -20.87 -8.98 -1.22
C THR A 137 -20.22 -7.83 -1.99
N TRP A 138 -20.09 -7.96 -3.32
CA TRP A 138 -19.46 -6.91 -4.10
C TRP A 138 -20.25 -5.60 -4.03
N TYR A 139 -19.54 -4.52 -3.76
CA TYR A 139 -20.13 -3.23 -3.38
C TYR A 139 -21.07 -2.64 -4.44
N TRP A 140 -20.74 -2.80 -5.74
CA TRP A 140 -21.43 -2.09 -6.82
C TRP A 140 -22.73 -2.75 -7.30
N TRP A 141 -23.15 -3.90 -6.76
CA TRP A 141 -24.44 -4.51 -7.10
C TRP A 141 -25.60 -3.54 -6.95
N THR A 142 -25.59 -2.76 -5.88
CA THR A 142 -26.66 -1.80 -5.54
C THR A 142 -26.70 -0.57 -6.43
N SER A 143 -25.68 -0.36 -7.26
CA SER A 143 -25.61 0.79 -8.17
C SER A 143 -26.48 0.61 -9.42
N LEU A 144 -26.81 -0.63 -9.80
CA LEU A 144 -27.55 -0.93 -11.01
C LEU A 144 -29.02 -0.48 -10.89
N LYS A 145 -29.46 0.30 -11.86
CA LYS A 145 -30.85 0.66 -12.08
C LYS A 145 -31.22 0.33 -13.53
N THR A 146 -32.33 -0.34 -13.73
CA THR A 146 -32.73 -0.93 -15.01
C THR A 146 -33.98 -0.25 -15.60
N GLY A 147 -34.26 1.00 -15.20
CA GLY A 147 -35.47 1.70 -15.57
C GLY A 147 -36.72 0.96 -15.02
N ASN A 148 -37.59 0.50 -15.91
CA ASN A 148 -38.78 -0.27 -15.55
C ASN A 148 -38.59 -1.79 -15.71
N GLU A 149 -37.43 -2.26 -16.09
CA GLU A 149 -37.17 -3.69 -16.28
C GLU A 149 -36.80 -4.35 -14.96
N VAL A 150 -37.33 -5.56 -14.74
CA VAL A 150 -37.00 -6.42 -13.58
C VAL A 150 -36.00 -7.47 -14.06
N ILE A 151 -34.81 -7.45 -13.49
CA ILE A 151 -33.77 -8.45 -13.77
C ILE A 151 -33.75 -9.45 -12.63
N ALA A 152 -33.84 -10.73 -12.95
CA ALA A 152 -33.73 -11.80 -11.98
C ALA A 152 -32.30 -11.86 -11.40
N GLU A 153 -32.18 -12.19 -10.12
CA GLU A 153 -30.91 -12.12 -9.39
C GLU A 153 -29.83 -13.02 -10.00
N GLU A 154 -30.20 -14.19 -10.47
CA GLU A 154 -29.32 -15.14 -11.16
C GLU A 154 -28.79 -14.65 -12.52
N LYS A 155 -29.36 -13.57 -13.06
CA LYS A 155 -28.93 -12.93 -14.30
C LYS A 155 -28.10 -11.65 -14.08
N LEU A 156 -27.80 -11.33 -12.82
CA LEU A 156 -26.92 -10.24 -12.48
C LEU A 156 -25.46 -10.71 -12.64
N LEU A 157 -24.71 -10.02 -13.47
CA LEU A 157 -23.31 -10.27 -13.74
C LEU A 157 -22.45 -9.06 -13.39
N LYS A 158 -21.25 -9.32 -12.94
CA LYS A 158 -20.18 -8.31 -12.87
C LYS A 158 -19.02 -8.72 -13.76
N SER A 159 -18.19 -7.76 -14.11
CA SER A 159 -16.90 -7.95 -14.77
C SER A 159 -15.86 -7.02 -14.15
N PHE A 160 -14.61 -7.16 -14.54
CA PHE A 160 -13.54 -6.24 -14.18
C PHE A 160 -12.97 -5.66 -15.47
N ASN A 161 -13.12 -4.35 -15.68
CA ASN A 161 -13.04 -3.72 -16.99
C ASN A 161 -11.87 -2.74 -17.20
N PRO A 162 -10.65 -2.98 -16.71
CA PRO A 162 -9.52 -2.12 -17.07
C PRO A 162 -9.08 -2.33 -18.54
N ILE A 163 -9.40 -3.48 -19.11
CA ILE A 163 -9.33 -3.79 -20.54
C ILE A 163 -10.57 -4.58 -20.94
N TYR A 164 -11.26 -4.14 -21.98
CA TYR A 164 -12.44 -4.83 -22.49
C TYR A 164 -12.72 -4.48 -23.94
N ARG A 165 -13.54 -5.33 -24.62
CA ARG A 165 -13.98 -5.15 -25.99
C ARG A 165 -15.51 -5.21 -26.08
N LEU A 166 -16.08 -4.34 -26.90
CA LEU A 166 -17.50 -4.36 -27.25
C LEU A 166 -17.68 -4.43 -28.77
N SER A 167 -18.67 -5.21 -29.24
CA SER A 167 -19.10 -5.15 -30.64
C SER A 167 -19.86 -3.84 -30.92
N SER A 168 -19.89 -3.41 -32.18
CA SER A 168 -20.70 -2.26 -32.60
C SER A 168 -22.19 -2.42 -32.23
N GLN A 169 -22.72 -3.66 -32.33
CA GLN A 169 -24.11 -3.96 -31.96
C GLN A 169 -24.34 -3.84 -30.44
N ALA A 170 -23.37 -4.29 -29.62
CA ALA A 170 -23.43 -4.12 -28.17
C ALA A 170 -23.46 -2.63 -27.80
N LEU A 171 -22.65 -1.79 -28.46
CA LEU A 171 -22.64 -0.33 -28.23
C LEU A 171 -23.97 0.33 -28.60
N VAL A 172 -24.63 -0.08 -29.67
CA VAL A 172 -25.99 0.36 -30.03
C VAL A 172 -26.98 0.01 -28.92
N CYS A 173 -26.92 -1.23 -28.43
CA CYS A 173 -27.80 -1.69 -27.34
C CYS A 173 -27.56 -0.90 -26.05
N ILE A 174 -26.30 -0.66 -25.67
CA ILE A 174 -25.93 0.10 -24.48
C ILE A 174 -26.44 1.54 -24.59
N ASP A 175 -26.18 2.25 -25.71
CA ASP A 175 -26.67 3.61 -25.95
C ASP A 175 -28.20 3.69 -25.79
N ALA A 176 -28.93 2.76 -26.39
CA ALA A 176 -30.38 2.74 -26.34
C ALA A 176 -30.91 2.59 -24.89
N HIS A 177 -30.30 1.72 -24.08
CA HIS A 177 -30.76 1.46 -22.71
C HIS A 177 -30.34 2.58 -21.74
N LEU A 178 -29.17 3.19 -21.92
CA LEU A 178 -28.78 4.37 -21.13
C LEU A 178 -29.76 5.54 -21.35
N ARG A 179 -30.28 5.72 -22.58
CA ARG A 179 -31.28 6.76 -22.91
C ARG A 179 -32.64 6.53 -22.23
N ILE A 180 -33.02 5.30 -21.95
CA ILE A 180 -34.29 4.96 -21.29
C ILE A 180 -34.14 4.77 -19.78
N GLY A 181 -32.98 5.19 -19.19
CA GLY A 181 -32.79 5.28 -17.75
C GLY A 181 -32.07 4.11 -17.10
N TRP A 182 -31.47 3.21 -17.89
CA TRP A 182 -30.50 2.28 -17.31
C TRP A 182 -29.28 3.05 -16.82
N MET A 183 -28.78 2.72 -15.65
CA MET A 183 -27.58 3.29 -15.08
C MET A 183 -26.93 2.32 -14.09
N GLY A 184 -25.67 2.46 -13.82
CA GLY A 184 -24.94 1.63 -12.87
C GLY A 184 -23.43 1.75 -13.08
N HIS A 185 -22.67 1.23 -12.13
CA HIS A 185 -21.24 1.05 -12.35
C HIS A 185 -21.02 0.18 -13.60
N TYR A 186 -20.17 0.62 -14.51
CA TYR A 186 -20.01 -0.04 -15.83
C TYR A 186 -19.65 -1.53 -15.72
N GLU A 187 -19.04 -1.95 -14.62
CA GLU A 187 -18.71 -3.35 -14.34
C GLU A 187 -19.91 -4.22 -13.95
N VAL A 188 -21.03 -3.66 -13.56
CA VAL A 188 -22.29 -4.40 -13.41
C VAL A 188 -23.26 -4.10 -14.54
N LEU A 189 -23.26 -2.87 -15.03
CA LEU A 189 -24.16 -2.42 -16.08
C LEU A 189 -23.93 -3.17 -17.41
N LEU A 190 -22.69 -3.18 -17.90
CA LEU A 190 -22.36 -3.74 -19.21
C LEU A 190 -22.64 -5.26 -19.27
N PRO A 191 -22.06 -6.10 -18.42
CA PRO A 191 -22.29 -7.54 -18.50
C PRO A 191 -23.74 -7.91 -18.21
N THR A 192 -24.39 -7.28 -17.22
CA THR A 192 -25.80 -7.59 -16.91
C THR A 192 -26.74 -7.21 -18.05
N LEU A 193 -26.61 -6.01 -18.61
CA LEU A 193 -27.43 -5.58 -19.72
C LEU A 193 -27.27 -6.51 -20.93
N LEU A 194 -26.04 -6.70 -21.36
CA LEU A 194 -25.75 -7.45 -22.58
C LEU A 194 -26.17 -8.92 -22.46
N TYR A 195 -25.90 -9.55 -21.31
CA TYR A 195 -26.33 -10.92 -21.03
C TYR A 195 -27.87 -11.08 -21.10
N ASN A 196 -28.61 -10.15 -20.48
CA ASN A 196 -30.08 -10.18 -20.49
C ASN A 196 -30.69 -9.88 -21.88
N LYS A 197 -29.94 -9.23 -22.76
CA LYS A 197 -30.37 -8.95 -24.15
C LYS A 197 -29.88 -10.02 -25.14
N GLY A 198 -29.26 -11.11 -24.65
CA GLY A 198 -28.88 -12.26 -25.45
C GLY A 198 -27.57 -12.08 -26.23
N PHE A 199 -26.74 -11.10 -25.88
CA PHE A 199 -25.40 -10.94 -26.43
C PHE A 199 -24.43 -12.00 -25.88
N LEU A 200 -23.40 -12.34 -26.64
CA LEU A 200 -22.38 -13.30 -26.24
C LEU A 200 -21.29 -12.61 -25.40
N LEU A 201 -21.12 -13.10 -24.17
CA LEU A 201 -20.09 -12.65 -23.24
C LEU A 201 -18.99 -13.71 -23.12
N GLU A 202 -17.74 -13.24 -23.02
CA GLU A 202 -16.57 -14.09 -22.83
C GLU A 202 -15.54 -13.41 -21.94
N ASP A 203 -14.95 -14.19 -21.04
CA ASP A 203 -13.78 -13.78 -20.28
C ASP A 203 -12.51 -14.18 -21.03
N PHE A 204 -11.49 -13.28 -21.09
CA PHE A 204 -10.32 -13.59 -21.93
C PHE A 204 -9.47 -14.75 -21.40
N GLY A 205 -9.49 -15.08 -20.10
CA GLY A 205 -8.60 -16.14 -19.68
C GLY A 205 -8.20 -16.15 -18.22
N GLY A 206 -9.14 -15.78 -17.33
CA GLY A 206 -9.08 -16.15 -15.92
C GLY A 206 -9.69 -17.52 -15.69
N GLU A 207 -10.45 -17.67 -14.64
CA GLU A 207 -11.19 -18.88 -14.30
C GLU A 207 -12.71 -18.58 -14.30
N GLY A 208 -13.53 -19.60 -14.55
CA GLY A 208 -14.98 -19.45 -14.46
C GLY A 208 -15.75 -19.89 -15.70
N THR A 209 -17.07 -19.74 -15.64
CA THR A 209 -18.00 -20.28 -16.67
C THR A 209 -17.96 -19.51 -17.99
N PHE A 210 -17.48 -18.28 -17.98
CA PHE A 210 -17.37 -17.43 -19.18
C PHE A 210 -16.03 -17.57 -19.90
N VAL A 211 -15.10 -18.36 -19.38
CA VAL A 211 -13.78 -18.61 -19.96
C VAL A 211 -13.84 -19.80 -20.89
N ARG A 212 -13.29 -19.67 -22.11
CA ARG A 212 -13.13 -20.85 -22.97
C ARG A 212 -12.12 -21.81 -22.36
N PRO A 213 -12.32 -23.14 -22.49
CA PRO A 213 -11.43 -24.14 -21.91
C PRO A 213 -9.94 -23.94 -22.29
N GLU A 214 -9.66 -23.57 -23.53
CA GLU A 214 -8.30 -23.32 -24.05
C GLU A 214 -7.64 -22.03 -23.50
N ASN A 215 -8.42 -21.16 -22.88
CA ASN A 215 -7.96 -19.91 -22.30
C ASN A 215 -7.96 -19.93 -20.76
N ASN A 216 -8.37 -21.01 -20.12
CA ASN A 216 -8.45 -21.10 -18.67
C ASN A 216 -7.10 -20.83 -18.00
N ALA A 217 -7.07 -19.88 -17.04
CA ALA A 217 -5.89 -19.40 -16.32
C ALA A 217 -4.71 -18.96 -17.22
N LYS A 218 -5.00 -18.47 -18.44
CA LYS A 218 -3.97 -18.23 -19.46
C LYS A 218 -3.39 -16.82 -19.43
N PHE A 219 -4.24 -15.81 -19.24
CA PHE A 219 -3.82 -14.40 -19.40
C PHE A 219 -3.76 -13.62 -18.10
N TYR A 220 -4.40 -14.08 -17.04
CA TYR A 220 -4.39 -13.43 -15.74
C TYR A 220 -4.89 -14.36 -14.62
N ASP A 221 -4.68 -13.95 -13.38
CA ASP A 221 -5.29 -14.49 -12.17
C ASP A 221 -5.62 -13.36 -11.18
N ASP A 222 -6.08 -13.69 -9.97
CA ASP A 222 -6.42 -12.77 -8.89
C ASP A 222 -5.21 -12.01 -8.32
N THR A 223 -3.99 -12.47 -8.58
CA THR A 223 -2.75 -11.80 -8.16
C THR A 223 -2.30 -10.74 -9.16
N SER A 224 -2.73 -10.81 -10.41
CA SER A 224 -2.28 -9.93 -11.50
C SER A 224 -3.31 -8.91 -11.97
N MET A 225 -4.61 -9.29 -11.99
CA MET A 225 -5.71 -8.40 -12.39
C MET A 225 -6.58 -8.11 -11.17
N ARG A 226 -6.36 -6.97 -10.51
CA ARG A 226 -7.01 -6.60 -9.25
C ARG A 226 -7.09 -5.09 -9.04
N ILE A 227 -7.69 -4.64 -7.93
CA ILE A 227 -7.83 -3.20 -7.60
C ILE A 227 -6.55 -2.62 -6.98
N ALA A 228 -5.86 -3.41 -6.14
CA ALA A 228 -4.62 -2.96 -5.51
C ALA A 228 -3.45 -2.99 -6.50
N PRO A 229 -2.48 -2.07 -6.41
CA PRO A 229 -1.32 -2.05 -7.30
C PRO A 229 -0.62 -3.41 -7.38
N VAL A 230 -0.16 -3.73 -8.58
CA VAL A 230 0.61 -4.94 -8.85
C VAL A 230 1.98 -4.58 -9.43
N LEU A 231 2.94 -5.41 -9.10
CA LEU A 231 4.24 -5.42 -9.74
C LEU A 231 4.27 -6.57 -10.76
N PRO A 232 4.53 -6.30 -12.06
CA PRO A 232 4.72 -7.37 -13.02
C PRO A 232 5.86 -8.29 -12.59
N ASP A 233 5.63 -9.58 -12.71
CA ASP A 233 6.60 -10.64 -12.44
C ASP A 233 7.10 -11.31 -13.72
N ASP A 234 7.80 -12.45 -13.62
CA ASP A 234 8.41 -13.16 -14.76
C ASP A 234 7.42 -13.96 -15.60
N ARG A 235 6.12 -13.97 -15.27
CA ARG A 235 5.09 -14.66 -16.06
C ARG A 235 5.01 -14.04 -17.45
N LYS A 236 5.08 -14.87 -18.48
CA LYS A 236 5.02 -14.43 -19.87
C LYS A 236 3.59 -14.51 -20.41
N ASN A 237 3.25 -13.57 -21.27
CA ASN A 237 1.93 -13.46 -21.88
C ASN A 237 0.81 -13.27 -20.84
N TYR A 238 1.07 -12.43 -19.82
CA TYR A 238 0.19 -12.23 -18.68
C TYR A 238 -0.20 -10.76 -18.54
N LEU A 239 -1.47 -10.50 -18.22
CA LEU A 239 -2.01 -9.17 -17.96
C LEU A 239 -1.76 -8.78 -16.50
N PHE A 240 -1.36 -7.55 -16.28
CA PHE A 240 -1.17 -6.93 -14.97
C PHE A 240 -1.93 -5.61 -14.88
N HIS A 241 -2.69 -5.42 -13.81
CA HIS A 241 -3.41 -4.18 -13.51
C HIS A 241 -3.67 -4.04 -11.99
N PRO A 242 -3.54 -2.85 -11.42
CA PRO A 242 -2.97 -1.64 -12.03
C PRO A 242 -1.44 -1.60 -11.86
N VAL A 243 -0.72 -1.39 -12.93
CA VAL A 243 0.73 -1.13 -12.90
C VAL A 243 0.96 0.37 -12.91
N LYS A 244 1.58 0.89 -11.88
CA LYS A 244 1.85 2.32 -11.73
C LYS A 244 3.28 2.67 -12.12
N GLU A 245 3.47 3.92 -12.54
CA GLU A 245 4.79 4.45 -12.84
C GLU A 245 5.69 4.40 -11.60
N GLU A 246 6.88 3.84 -11.76
CA GLU A 246 7.92 3.89 -10.76
C GLU A 246 8.79 5.13 -11.01
N LYS A 247 8.92 5.99 -9.98
CA LYS A 247 9.77 7.18 -10.04
C LYS A 247 11.09 6.88 -9.35
N VAL A 248 12.17 7.11 -10.06
CA VAL A 248 13.52 7.04 -9.53
C VAL A 248 14.28 8.25 -10.05
N ARG A 249 14.99 8.97 -9.18
CA ARG A 249 15.78 10.12 -9.58
C ARG A 249 16.92 9.70 -10.51
N LEU A 250 17.01 10.33 -11.67
CA LEU A 250 18.00 9.99 -12.70
C LEU A 250 19.22 10.92 -12.71
N ASP A 251 19.15 12.07 -12.06
CA ASP A 251 20.17 13.12 -12.12
C ASP A 251 21.43 12.87 -11.26
N GLY A 252 21.45 11.78 -10.49
CA GLY A 252 22.60 11.38 -9.68
C GLY A 252 22.83 12.17 -8.39
N SER A 253 21.95 13.11 -8.03
CA SER A 253 22.05 13.90 -6.78
C SER A 253 21.40 13.18 -5.60
N TYR A 254 22.06 12.13 -5.10
CA TYR A 254 21.59 11.37 -3.93
C TYR A 254 22.09 11.96 -2.62
N LYS A 255 21.26 11.92 -1.57
CA LYS A 255 21.72 12.10 -0.18
C LYS A 255 22.57 10.91 0.26
N LYS A 256 23.13 10.96 1.47
CA LYS A 256 23.90 9.83 2.01
C LYS A 256 23.05 8.75 2.68
N ASN A 257 21.81 9.09 3.04
CA ASN A 257 20.92 8.25 3.80
C ASN A 257 19.59 8.09 3.06
N ALA A 258 18.90 6.99 3.29
CA ALA A 258 17.58 6.73 2.73
C ALA A 258 16.56 6.34 3.82
N VAL A 259 15.33 6.84 3.67
CA VAL A 259 14.19 6.44 4.48
C VAL A 259 13.17 5.75 3.57
N PHE A 260 12.80 4.52 3.90
CA PHE A 260 11.80 3.74 3.17
C PHE A 260 10.52 3.68 3.99
N VAL A 261 9.42 4.08 3.38
CA VAL A 261 8.10 4.07 4.05
C VAL A 261 7.10 3.31 3.17
N PRO A 262 6.46 2.23 3.68
CA PRO A 262 5.25 1.71 3.06
C PRO A 262 4.16 2.78 3.19
N VAL A 263 3.41 3.07 2.12
CA VAL A 263 2.46 4.17 2.11
C VAL A 263 1.07 3.69 1.73
N GLY A 264 0.12 3.86 2.65
CA GLY A 264 -1.30 3.71 2.38
C GLY A 264 -2.05 5.04 2.56
N LYS A 265 -3.36 5.02 2.33
CA LYS A 265 -4.23 6.21 2.35
C LYS A 265 -4.12 7.08 3.61
N ASP A 266 -3.81 6.46 4.75
CA ASP A 266 -3.72 7.08 6.07
C ASP A 266 -2.26 7.22 6.57
N SER A 267 -1.30 7.17 5.65
CA SER A 267 0.13 7.30 5.96
C SER A 267 0.50 8.66 6.52
N LEU A 268 1.39 8.64 7.52
CA LEU A 268 1.91 9.84 8.20
C LEU A 268 3.24 10.36 7.61
N HIS A 269 3.73 9.79 6.51
CA HIS A 269 5.04 10.12 5.91
C HIS A 269 5.23 11.62 5.59
N ARG A 270 4.15 12.38 5.35
CA ARG A 270 4.23 13.82 5.02
C ARG A 270 4.86 14.67 6.12
N GLN A 271 4.97 14.18 7.33
CA GLN A 271 5.73 14.85 8.39
C GLN A 271 7.23 14.93 8.05
N LEU A 272 7.76 13.95 7.30
CA LEU A 272 9.16 13.88 6.86
C LEU A 272 9.46 14.82 5.67
N LEU A 273 8.44 15.48 5.11
CA LEU A 273 8.60 16.52 4.09
C LEU A 273 8.81 17.91 4.71
N LYS A 274 8.78 18.00 6.03
CA LYS A 274 8.99 19.25 6.77
C LYS A 274 10.44 19.30 7.25
N GLY A 275 11.03 20.47 7.22
CA GLY A 275 12.43 20.65 7.65
C GLY A 275 13.45 20.31 6.58
N ASP A 276 14.72 20.30 6.96
CA ASP A 276 15.85 20.06 6.07
C ASP A 276 16.36 18.61 6.23
N ALA A 277 15.88 17.72 5.36
CA ALA A 277 16.22 16.30 5.39
C ALA A 277 17.63 16.05 4.86
N ASP A 278 18.43 15.24 5.56
CA ASP A 278 19.71 14.70 5.07
C ASP A 278 19.59 13.31 4.45
N PHE A 279 18.35 12.92 4.10
CA PHE A 279 18.00 11.64 3.52
C PHE A 279 17.10 11.79 2.28
N ASP A 280 17.14 10.82 1.40
CA ASP A 280 16.14 10.63 0.35
C ASP A 280 14.99 9.78 0.88
N LEU A 281 13.75 10.20 0.57
CA LEU A 281 12.54 9.52 1.02
C LEU A 281 12.02 8.60 -0.09
N HIS A 282 11.94 7.30 0.16
CA HIS A 282 11.41 6.29 -0.74
C HIS A 282 10.02 5.87 -0.29
N LEU A 283 9.00 6.07 -1.15
CA LEU A 283 7.61 5.73 -0.89
C LEU A 283 7.24 4.43 -1.60
N LEU A 284 6.89 3.40 -0.83
CA LEU A 284 6.41 2.12 -1.36
C LEU A 284 4.89 2.05 -1.17
N ILE A 285 4.13 2.44 -2.18
CA ILE A 285 2.68 2.60 -2.09
C ILE A 285 1.99 1.26 -2.27
N TYR A 286 1.25 0.80 -1.24
CA TYR A 286 0.67 -0.55 -1.20
C TYR A 286 -0.84 -0.62 -1.47
N ASP A 287 -1.51 0.54 -1.66
CA ASP A 287 -2.94 0.64 -1.93
C ASP A 287 -3.27 1.61 -3.07
N GLY A 288 -4.54 1.95 -3.27
CA GLY A 288 -4.99 2.87 -4.31
C GLY A 288 -4.59 4.34 -4.14
N SER A 289 -3.70 4.68 -3.19
CA SER A 289 -3.33 6.06 -2.89
C SER A 289 -2.21 6.66 -3.77
N TYR A 290 -1.81 5.98 -4.85
CA TYR A 290 -0.75 6.46 -5.75
C TYR A 290 -0.95 7.90 -6.19
N ASN A 291 -2.12 8.23 -6.74
CA ASN A 291 -2.41 9.59 -7.23
C ASN A 291 -2.38 10.66 -6.11
N LYS A 292 -2.56 10.26 -4.85
CA LYS A 292 -2.51 11.14 -3.68
C LYS A 292 -1.08 11.48 -3.27
N PHE A 293 -0.14 10.55 -3.48
CA PHE A 293 1.18 10.61 -2.87
C PHE A 293 2.36 10.53 -3.86
N CYS A 294 2.10 10.24 -5.14
CA CYS A 294 3.18 10.08 -6.13
C CYS A 294 4.05 11.32 -6.38
N ASN A 295 3.63 12.49 -5.90
CA ASN A 295 4.39 13.73 -5.99
C ASN A 295 5.05 14.15 -4.67
N ASP A 296 4.93 13.33 -3.63
CA ASP A 296 5.54 13.62 -2.33
C ASP A 296 7.04 13.24 -2.29
N SER A 297 7.54 12.53 -3.30
CA SER A 297 8.95 12.15 -3.42
C SER A 297 9.37 11.93 -4.87
N ASP A 298 10.69 12.00 -5.12
CA ASP A 298 11.33 11.59 -6.39
C ASP A 298 11.57 10.07 -6.47
N PHE A 299 11.30 9.34 -5.39
CA PHE A 299 11.44 7.88 -5.31
C PHE A 299 10.11 7.27 -4.88
N VAL A 300 9.35 6.79 -5.84
CA VAL A 300 8.01 6.24 -5.62
C VAL A 300 7.86 4.95 -6.39
N ALA A 301 7.51 3.89 -5.68
CA ALA A 301 7.12 2.62 -6.29
C ALA A 301 5.76 2.17 -5.78
N CYS A 302 5.04 1.41 -6.59
CA CYS A 302 3.84 0.71 -6.17
C CYS A 302 4.11 -0.78 -6.07
N ASP A 303 3.75 -1.35 -4.93
CA ASP A 303 3.85 -2.79 -4.72
C ASP A 303 2.83 -3.23 -3.67
N ALA A 304 2.42 -4.47 -3.68
CA ALA A 304 1.50 -5.01 -2.69
C ALA A 304 2.22 -6.00 -1.78
N GLY A 305 1.98 -5.88 -0.49
CA GLY A 305 2.58 -6.77 0.50
C GLY A 305 2.93 -6.07 1.80
N TYR A 306 3.79 -6.71 2.58
CA TYR A 306 4.32 -6.13 3.82
C TYR A 306 5.58 -5.33 3.55
N LYS A 307 5.90 -4.42 4.45
CA LYS A 307 7.07 -3.53 4.34
C LYS A 307 8.36 -4.26 3.95
N MET A 308 8.68 -5.35 4.63
CA MET A 308 9.91 -6.10 4.38
C MET A 308 9.92 -6.74 2.99
N ASP A 309 8.82 -7.38 2.57
CA ASP A 309 8.68 -7.97 1.23
C ASP A 309 8.81 -6.91 0.13
N MET A 310 8.12 -5.77 0.29
CA MET A 310 8.17 -4.67 -0.68
C MET A 310 9.58 -4.07 -0.76
N THR A 311 10.22 -3.86 0.39
CA THR A 311 11.61 -3.37 0.44
C THR A 311 12.58 -4.35 -0.22
N TYR A 312 12.40 -5.66 0.01
CA TYR A 312 13.20 -6.69 -0.64
C TYR A 312 13.10 -6.60 -2.16
N ARG A 313 11.88 -6.63 -2.70
CA ARG A 313 11.66 -6.55 -4.16
C ARG A 313 12.15 -5.24 -4.76
N TYR A 314 11.94 -4.12 -4.06
CA TYR A 314 12.40 -2.81 -4.52
C TYR A 314 13.94 -2.75 -4.60
N LEU A 315 14.65 -3.17 -3.56
CA LEU A 315 16.12 -3.18 -3.55
C LEU A 315 16.73 -4.20 -4.51
N HIS A 316 16.02 -5.28 -4.85
CA HIS A 316 16.44 -6.21 -5.90
C HIS A 316 16.32 -5.61 -7.31
N ARG A 317 15.31 -4.77 -7.54
CA ARG A 317 15.19 -4.03 -8.82
C ARG A 317 16.18 -2.88 -8.92
N HIS A 318 16.58 -2.32 -7.78
CA HIS A 318 17.46 -1.15 -7.68
C HIS A 318 18.72 -1.45 -6.85
N PRO A 319 19.56 -2.42 -7.25
CA PRO A 319 20.76 -2.80 -6.49
C PRO A 319 21.79 -1.65 -6.41
N GLU A 320 21.75 -0.70 -7.35
CA GLU A 320 22.57 0.51 -7.36
C GLU A 320 22.36 1.39 -6.13
N LEU A 321 21.22 1.34 -5.46
CA LEU A 321 20.93 2.10 -4.24
C LEU A 321 21.88 1.73 -3.09
N PHE A 322 22.37 0.50 -3.07
CA PHE A 322 23.39 0.11 -2.09
C PHE A 322 24.72 0.85 -2.27
N GLU A 323 25.02 1.35 -3.47
CA GLU A 323 26.22 2.15 -3.71
C GLU A 323 26.00 3.64 -3.41
N LYS A 324 24.71 4.08 -3.33
CA LYS A 324 24.36 5.48 -3.09
C LYS A 324 24.25 5.82 -1.61
N TYR A 325 23.69 4.90 -0.78
CA TYR A 325 23.37 5.18 0.61
C TYR A 325 24.31 4.48 1.59
N GLU A 326 24.60 5.17 2.69
CA GLU A 326 25.37 4.66 3.84
C GLU A 326 24.44 3.97 4.85
N TYR A 327 23.24 4.54 5.06
CA TYR A 327 22.24 4.07 6.01
C TYR A 327 20.84 4.02 5.38
N PHE A 328 20.05 3.05 5.84
CA PHE A 328 18.69 2.75 5.38
C PHE A 328 17.76 2.65 6.58
N PHE A 329 16.80 3.54 6.68
CA PHE A 329 15.78 3.53 7.74
C PHE A 329 14.46 3.01 7.19
N LEU A 330 13.99 1.84 7.67
CA LEU A 330 12.74 1.21 7.23
C LEU A 330 11.63 1.54 8.22
N LEU A 331 10.86 2.57 7.94
CA LEU A 331 9.89 3.18 8.85
C LEU A 331 8.46 2.74 8.50
N ASP A 332 7.63 2.33 9.47
CA ASP A 332 6.20 2.09 9.25
C ASP A 332 5.44 3.42 9.03
N ASP A 333 4.32 3.36 8.31
CA ASP A 333 3.56 4.54 7.86
C ASP A 333 2.71 5.21 8.96
N ASP A 334 2.69 4.64 10.15
CA ASP A 334 1.96 5.11 11.33
C ASP A 334 2.87 5.56 12.49
N ILE A 335 4.14 5.75 12.19
CA ILE A 335 5.13 6.29 13.12
C ILE A 335 5.21 7.80 12.98
N VAL A 336 5.10 8.53 14.10
CA VAL A 336 5.39 9.96 14.19
C VAL A 336 6.82 10.14 14.67
N ILE A 337 7.63 10.78 13.81
CA ILE A 337 9.02 11.16 14.07
C ILE A 337 9.35 12.40 13.24
N SER A 338 10.07 13.36 13.79
CA SER A 338 10.46 14.57 13.03
C SER A 338 11.62 14.30 12.06
N THR A 339 11.73 15.14 11.03
CA THR A 339 12.87 15.11 10.11
C THR A 339 14.19 15.29 10.84
N GLU A 340 14.24 16.20 11.80
CA GLU A 340 15.42 16.49 12.64
C GLU A 340 15.81 15.26 13.47
N ASP A 341 14.84 14.53 14.02
CA ASP A 341 15.09 13.29 14.76
C ASP A 341 15.61 12.17 13.87
N VAL A 342 15.11 12.06 12.63
CA VAL A 342 15.65 11.11 11.64
C VAL A 342 17.09 11.48 11.26
N ASN A 343 17.39 12.74 11.00
CA ASN A 343 18.76 13.21 10.74
C ASN A 343 19.68 12.89 11.92
N ARG A 344 19.17 13.11 13.16
CA ARG A 344 19.89 12.78 14.38
C ARG A 344 20.15 11.27 14.52
N LEU A 345 19.17 10.43 14.17
CA LEU A 345 19.36 8.98 14.15
C LEU A 345 20.52 8.57 13.26
N PHE A 346 20.58 9.08 12.02
CA PHE A 346 21.70 8.79 11.11
C PHE A 346 23.03 9.30 11.64
N SER A 347 23.05 10.45 12.30
CA SER A 347 24.26 10.97 12.96
C SER A 347 24.72 10.03 14.09
N MET A 348 23.79 9.55 14.91
CA MET A 348 24.07 8.59 15.99
C MET A 348 24.57 7.23 15.44
N MET A 349 23.93 6.73 14.36
CA MET A 349 24.40 5.51 13.68
C MET A 349 25.87 5.62 13.27
N ARG A 350 26.25 6.78 12.75
CA ARG A 350 27.62 7.06 12.29
C ARG A 350 28.59 7.25 13.45
N GLU A 351 28.20 8.05 14.44
CA GLU A 351 29.03 8.38 15.60
C GLU A 351 29.39 7.12 16.42
N TYR A 352 28.39 6.25 16.65
CA TYR A 352 28.59 5.05 17.46
C TYR A 352 28.85 3.78 16.62
N GLN A 353 29.03 3.93 15.32
CA GLN A 353 29.29 2.85 14.36
C GLN A 353 28.28 1.68 14.47
N LEU A 354 27.02 2.02 14.68
CA LEU A 354 25.97 1.04 14.84
C LEU A 354 25.65 0.34 13.50
N LYS A 355 25.49 -0.97 13.55
CA LYS A 355 25.05 -1.76 12.39
C LYS A 355 23.55 -1.73 12.24
N ILE A 356 22.81 -1.87 13.35
CA ILE A 356 21.35 -1.83 13.38
C ILE A 356 20.90 -1.04 14.61
N ALA A 357 19.96 -0.12 14.44
CA ALA A 357 19.37 0.59 15.56
C ALA A 357 17.92 0.99 15.29
N GLN A 358 17.23 1.44 16.31
CA GLN A 358 15.94 2.09 16.20
C GLN A 358 15.81 3.23 17.21
N PRO A 359 14.99 4.25 16.93
CA PRO A 359 14.54 5.21 17.93
C PRO A 359 13.84 4.52 19.09
N SER A 360 13.88 5.10 20.28
CA SER A 360 13.04 4.66 21.38
C SER A 360 11.60 5.13 21.19
N LEU A 361 10.63 4.40 21.79
CA LEU A 361 9.21 4.69 21.69
C LEU A 361 8.73 5.53 22.89
N VAL A 362 8.15 6.69 22.59
CA VAL A 362 7.46 7.52 23.57
C VAL A 362 5.97 7.58 23.27
N MET A 363 5.15 7.67 24.31
CA MET A 363 3.69 7.89 24.18
C MET A 363 3.00 6.90 23.22
N SER A 364 3.48 5.66 23.14
CA SER A 364 3.25 4.73 22.05
C SER A 364 2.55 3.46 22.49
N TYR A 365 1.91 2.80 21.51
CA TYR A 365 1.66 1.38 21.61
C TYR A 365 2.97 0.65 21.28
N TYR A 366 3.41 -0.25 22.16
CA TYR A 366 4.62 -1.05 21.97
C TYR A 366 4.40 -2.51 22.30
N THR A 367 5.15 -3.38 21.65
CA THR A 367 5.15 -4.82 21.92
C THR A 367 6.21 -5.18 22.95
N TYR A 368 7.38 -4.55 22.86
CA TYR A 368 8.57 -4.93 23.62
C TYR A 368 9.00 -3.79 24.56
N LYS A 369 9.04 -4.07 25.87
CA LYS A 369 9.36 -3.06 26.90
C LYS A 369 10.71 -2.37 26.70
N HIS A 370 11.71 -3.10 26.19
CA HIS A 370 13.03 -2.53 25.99
C HIS A 370 13.10 -1.48 24.88
N THR A 371 12.12 -1.44 23.97
CA THR A 371 12.04 -0.39 22.92
C THR A 371 11.49 0.94 23.45
N ALA A 372 10.86 0.93 24.63
CA ALA A 372 10.35 2.15 25.23
C ALA A 372 11.49 3.07 25.70
N PHE A 373 11.27 4.39 25.56
CA PHE A 373 12.20 5.44 25.94
C PHE A 373 12.73 5.30 27.38
N HIS A 374 14.01 5.56 27.55
CA HIS A 374 14.66 5.56 28.85
C HIS A 374 15.39 6.90 29.06
N PRO A 375 14.99 7.70 30.06
CA PRO A 375 15.44 9.08 30.23
C PRO A 375 16.91 9.24 30.64
N PHE A 376 17.59 8.17 31.04
CA PHE A 376 18.97 8.22 31.55
C PHE A 376 20.01 7.72 30.57
N TYR A 377 19.60 7.40 29.34
CA TYR A 377 20.54 6.92 28.34
C TYR A 377 20.50 7.77 27.07
N ILE A 378 21.64 7.86 26.41
CA ILE A 378 21.76 8.30 25.02
C ILE A 378 21.30 7.16 24.10
N LEU A 379 21.79 5.95 24.41
CA LEU A 379 21.40 4.71 23.72
C LEU A 379 21.63 3.51 24.66
N ARG A 380 20.92 2.41 24.38
CA ARG A 380 21.05 1.13 25.09
C ARG A 380 21.35 0.03 24.10
N TYR A 381 22.42 -0.74 24.35
CA TYR A 381 22.82 -1.85 23.50
C TYR A 381 21.95 -3.09 23.72
N THR A 382 21.61 -3.78 22.63
CA THR A 382 20.71 -4.94 22.62
C THR A 382 21.03 -5.89 21.48
N ASN A 383 20.51 -7.12 21.53
CA ASN A 383 20.50 -8.05 20.41
C ASN A 383 19.20 -7.98 19.60
N PHE A 384 18.27 -7.08 19.92
CA PHE A 384 16.95 -7.02 19.28
C PHE A 384 16.55 -5.60 18.94
N VAL A 385 16.31 -5.36 17.64
CA VAL A 385 15.69 -4.16 17.08
C VAL A 385 14.42 -4.59 16.36
N GLU A 386 13.30 -3.91 16.65
CA GLU A 386 11.99 -4.30 16.16
C GLU A 386 11.82 -3.92 14.67
N MET A 387 11.20 -4.80 13.89
CA MET A 387 10.96 -4.56 12.44
C MET A 387 10.07 -3.34 12.14
N MET A 388 9.45 -2.75 13.14
CA MET A 388 8.61 -1.55 13.00
C MET A 388 9.37 -0.36 12.41
N MET A 389 10.60 -0.10 12.89
CA MET A 389 11.41 1.05 12.46
C MET A 389 12.94 0.80 12.60
N PRO A 390 13.47 -0.26 11.99
CA PRO A 390 14.91 -0.53 12.03
C PRO A 390 15.67 0.39 11.07
N CYS A 391 16.78 0.93 11.55
CA CYS A 391 17.79 1.62 10.76
C CYS A 391 19.02 0.73 10.62
N PHE A 392 19.45 0.50 9.38
CA PHE A 392 20.57 -0.38 9.05
C PHE A 392 21.71 0.41 8.44
N SER A 393 22.95 0.05 8.76
CA SER A 393 24.08 0.37 7.88
C SER A 393 23.96 -0.41 6.57
N ARG A 394 24.62 0.07 5.50
CA ARG A 394 24.63 -0.59 4.18
C ARG A 394 24.97 -2.09 4.27
N ASP A 395 26.06 -2.41 4.95
CA ASP A 395 26.53 -3.79 5.02
C ASP A 395 25.61 -4.66 5.88
N ALA A 396 25.04 -4.09 6.94
CA ALA A 396 24.04 -4.79 7.75
C ALA A 396 22.78 -5.09 6.93
N LEU A 397 22.27 -4.12 6.16
CA LEU A 397 21.11 -4.36 5.32
C LEU A 397 21.38 -5.41 4.24
N LYS A 398 22.54 -5.36 3.57
CA LYS A 398 22.93 -6.40 2.60
C LYS A 398 22.92 -7.80 3.24
N ALA A 399 23.42 -7.93 4.48
CA ALA A 399 23.48 -9.20 5.18
C ALA A 399 22.09 -9.73 5.59
N VAL A 400 21.17 -8.85 6.03
CA VAL A 400 19.85 -9.26 6.52
C VAL A 400 18.78 -9.32 5.44
N LEU A 401 18.98 -8.68 4.29
CA LEU A 401 18.01 -8.56 3.21
C LEU A 401 17.37 -9.90 2.79
N PRO A 402 18.10 -11.03 2.70
CA PRO A 402 17.50 -12.33 2.38
C PRO A 402 16.43 -12.79 3.38
N THR A 403 16.43 -12.27 4.61
CA THR A 403 15.39 -12.60 5.59
C THR A 403 14.04 -11.97 5.27
N PHE A 404 14.02 -10.91 4.47
CA PHE A 404 12.80 -10.17 4.11
C PHE A 404 11.94 -10.93 3.09
N GLU A 405 12.51 -11.82 2.30
CA GLU A 405 11.80 -12.67 1.34
C GLU A 405 10.85 -13.68 1.99
N GLN A 406 10.99 -13.93 3.29
CA GLN A 406 10.30 -15.04 3.98
C GLN A 406 8.78 -14.83 4.17
N LYS A 407 8.20 -13.71 3.77
CA LYS A 407 6.77 -13.37 3.95
C LYS A 407 6.28 -13.52 5.39
N ILE A 408 7.18 -13.27 6.36
CA ILE A 408 6.86 -13.32 7.78
C ILE A 408 6.20 -12.00 8.19
N ARG A 409 4.97 -12.07 8.68
CA ARG A 409 4.13 -10.91 8.94
C ARG A 409 4.49 -10.15 10.21
N TRP A 410 5.03 -10.83 11.24
CA TRP A 410 4.96 -10.29 12.60
C TRP A 410 6.30 -10.12 13.27
N CYS A 411 7.07 -11.19 13.46
CA CYS A 411 8.39 -11.14 14.05
C CYS A 411 9.09 -12.51 13.95
N GLY A 412 10.35 -12.53 14.30
CA GLY A 412 11.19 -13.73 14.26
C GLY A 412 12.47 -13.54 13.47
N ILE A 413 12.40 -12.75 12.40
CA ILE A 413 13.59 -12.44 11.58
C ILE A 413 14.58 -11.56 12.34
N GLU A 414 14.10 -10.74 13.28
CA GLU A 414 14.92 -9.86 14.11
C GLU A 414 15.90 -10.64 14.99
N MET A 415 15.53 -11.86 15.42
CA MET A 415 16.44 -12.75 16.14
C MET A 415 17.58 -13.30 15.27
N HIS A 416 17.42 -13.25 13.96
CA HIS A 416 18.45 -13.68 13.01
C HIS A 416 19.45 -12.56 12.68
N TRP A 417 19.02 -11.30 12.75
CA TRP A 417 19.86 -10.18 12.36
C TRP A 417 21.18 -10.08 13.11
N PRO A 418 21.23 -10.21 14.45
CA PRO A 418 22.53 -10.16 15.16
C PRO A 418 23.49 -11.25 14.71
N VAL A 419 22.99 -12.43 14.36
CA VAL A 419 23.80 -13.54 13.85
C VAL A 419 24.36 -13.21 12.47
N LEU A 420 23.49 -12.73 11.56
CA LEU A 420 23.86 -12.42 10.17
C LEU A 420 24.87 -11.26 10.05
N VAL A 421 24.75 -10.25 10.90
CA VAL A 421 25.69 -9.12 10.90
C VAL A 421 26.95 -9.40 11.74
N GLY A 422 27.06 -10.59 12.33
CA GLY A 422 28.18 -10.92 13.24
C GLY A 422 28.26 -9.91 14.38
N SER A 423 27.11 -9.61 15.03
CA SER A 423 27.00 -8.54 16.02
C SER A 423 27.86 -8.83 17.26
N ASN A 424 28.65 -7.84 17.67
CA ASN A 424 29.12 -7.74 19.04
C ASN A 424 28.08 -6.97 19.88
N HIS A 425 28.28 -6.92 21.21
CA HIS A 425 27.33 -6.31 22.14
C HIS A 425 27.10 -4.79 21.95
N LYS A 426 27.85 -4.12 21.07
CA LYS A 426 27.77 -2.66 20.82
C LYS A 426 27.32 -2.31 19.40
N ASP A 427 27.03 -3.29 18.56
CA ASP A 427 26.67 -3.06 17.15
C ASP A 427 25.19 -2.74 16.94
N MET A 428 24.35 -3.10 17.93
CA MET A 428 22.90 -2.91 17.86
C MET A 428 22.40 -2.13 19.07
N ALA A 429 21.48 -1.16 18.85
CA ALA A 429 21.00 -0.30 19.93
C ALA A 429 19.57 0.21 19.78
N ILE A 430 18.94 0.49 20.92
CA ILE A 430 17.81 1.40 21.04
C ILE A 430 18.37 2.78 21.36
N VAL A 431 18.10 3.77 20.50
CA VAL A 431 18.61 5.14 20.62
C VAL A 431 17.60 5.98 21.38
N ASP A 432 17.91 6.27 22.65
CA ASP A 432 17.03 7.07 23.51
C ASP A 432 17.15 8.59 23.26
N ALA A 433 18.27 9.02 22.69
CA ALA A 433 18.45 10.43 22.25
C ALA A 433 17.55 10.82 21.06
N VAL A 434 16.90 9.85 20.42
CA VAL A 434 15.91 10.00 19.37
C VAL A 434 14.67 9.22 19.73
N SER A 435 13.51 9.85 19.66
CA SER A 435 12.26 9.20 20.04
C SER A 435 11.21 9.29 18.94
N ALA A 436 10.40 8.25 18.86
CA ALA A 436 9.29 8.13 17.91
C ALA A 436 8.01 7.72 18.62
N LYS A 437 6.85 7.98 17.98
CA LYS A 437 5.55 7.59 18.50
C LYS A 437 4.86 6.64 17.51
N HIS A 438 4.53 5.44 17.94
CA HIS A 438 3.66 4.54 17.21
C HIS A 438 2.20 4.87 17.52
N THR A 439 1.41 5.22 16.51
CA THR A 439 0.08 5.83 16.70
C THR A 439 -1.07 4.83 16.65
N ARG A 440 -0.88 3.66 16.03
CA ARG A 440 -1.93 2.64 15.92
C ARG A 440 -1.74 1.54 16.95
N ARG A 441 -2.85 0.94 17.40
CA ARG A 441 -2.77 -0.23 18.29
C ARG A 441 -2.05 -1.38 17.60
N VAL A 442 -1.10 -1.97 18.30
CA VAL A 442 -0.51 -3.25 17.89
C VAL A 442 -1.62 -4.30 17.84
N GLN A 443 -1.78 -4.96 16.71
CA GLN A 443 -2.76 -6.03 16.57
C GLN A 443 -2.36 -7.22 17.45
N SER A 444 -3.35 -7.89 18.03
CA SER A 444 -3.08 -9.07 18.85
C SER A 444 -2.49 -10.21 18.01
N TRP A 445 -1.49 -10.87 18.54
CA TRP A 445 -0.96 -12.10 18.00
C TRP A 445 -2.05 -13.16 17.84
N ASN A 446 -2.04 -13.82 16.69
CA ASN A 446 -2.87 -14.99 16.49
C ASN A 446 -2.02 -16.26 16.41
N SER A 447 -2.66 -17.41 16.48
CA SER A 447 -2.00 -18.72 16.44
C SER A 447 -1.16 -18.95 15.17
N LEU A 448 -1.56 -18.37 14.05
CA LEU A 448 -0.81 -18.49 12.79
C LEU A 448 0.51 -17.71 12.84
N SER A 449 0.50 -16.50 13.41
CA SER A 449 1.70 -15.67 13.56
C SER A 449 2.71 -16.33 14.49
N GLN A 450 2.23 -16.90 15.60
CA GLN A 450 3.06 -17.63 16.52
C GLN A 450 3.71 -18.86 15.86
N LEU A 451 2.94 -19.62 15.10
CA LEU A 451 3.44 -20.80 14.39
C LEU A 451 4.49 -20.42 13.33
N GLN A 452 4.28 -19.32 12.60
CA GLN A 452 5.26 -18.82 11.62
C GLN A 452 6.58 -18.46 12.29
N GLN A 453 6.54 -17.75 13.42
CA GLN A 453 7.72 -17.41 14.22
C GLN A 453 8.46 -18.66 14.71
N GLU A 454 7.76 -19.58 15.37
CA GLU A 454 8.35 -20.80 15.90
C GLU A 454 9.02 -21.63 14.80
N ASN A 455 8.37 -21.78 13.64
CA ASN A 455 8.91 -22.50 12.50
C ASN A 455 10.17 -21.82 11.95
N TYR A 456 10.18 -20.48 11.86
CA TYR A 456 11.33 -19.72 11.40
C TYR A 456 12.53 -19.90 12.36
N LEU A 457 12.31 -19.70 13.65
CA LEU A 457 13.36 -19.86 14.67
C LEU A 457 13.94 -21.28 14.65
N LYS A 458 13.08 -22.30 14.59
CA LYS A 458 13.51 -23.70 14.50
C LYS A 458 14.31 -23.98 13.23
N LYS A 459 13.85 -23.50 12.08
CA LYS A 459 14.52 -23.68 10.77
C LYS A 459 15.95 -23.14 10.80
N HIS A 460 16.17 -22.02 11.49
CA HIS A 460 17.46 -21.33 11.54
C HIS A 460 18.25 -21.60 12.82
N ASN A 461 17.80 -22.53 13.68
CA ASN A 461 18.41 -22.88 14.96
C ASN A 461 18.60 -21.67 15.88
N LEU A 462 17.57 -20.81 15.95
CA LEU A 462 17.54 -19.60 16.76
C LEU A 462 16.66 -19.80 17.99
N SER A 463 16.95 -19.08 19.07
CA SER A 463 16.10 -18.98 20.26
C SER A 463 15.54 -17.56 20.40
N TRP A 464 14.33 -17.45 20.94
CA TRP A 464 13.76 -16.17 21.29
C TRP A 464 14.33 -15.70 22.63
N SER A 465 15.33 -14.84 22.59
CA SER A 465 15.95 -14.25 23.78
C SER A 465 16.33 -12.79 23.52
N ILE A 466 15.65 -11.85 24.18
CA ILE A 466 15.97 -10.43 24.10
C ILE A 466 16.88 -10.05 25.26
N GLU A 467 18.05 -9.55 24.92
CA GLU A 467 19.10 -9.20 25.88
C GLU A 467 19.47 -7.71 25.76
N MET A 468 19.74 -7.11 26.90
CA MET A 468 20.27 -5.75 27.01
C MET A 468 21.69 -5.80 27.55
N TYR A 469 22.63 -5.20 26.83
CA TYR A 469 24.08 -5.25 27.12
C TYR A 469 24.62 -3.99 27.80
N GLY A 470 23.70 -3.20 28.43
CA GLY A 470 24.03 -1.90 29.00
C GLY A 470 23.78 -0.77 28.01
N GLY A 471 24.40 0.38 28.18
CA GLY A 471 24.19 1.56 27.33
C GLY A 471 25.14 2.69 27.67
N LEU A 472 24.99 3.79 26.93
CA LEU A 472 25.68 5.05 27.16
C LEU A 472 24.76 5.95 27.99
N PRO A 473 25.08 6.22 29.27
CA PRO A 473 24.27 7.12 30.08
C PRO A 473 24.41 8.58 29.62
N LEU A 474 23.44 9.40 29.95
CA LEU A 474 23.61 10.85 29.92
C LEU A 474 24.65 11.28 30.97
N ASP A 475 25.43 12.31 30.67
CA ASP A 475 26.40 12.87 31.63
C ASP A 475 25.67 13.34 32.89
N ASN A 476 26.27 13.08 34.07
CA ASN A 476 25.78 13.46 35.41
C ASN A 476 24.51 12.75 35.90
N VAL A 477 24.22 11.55 35.45
CA VAL A 477 23.12 10.72 36.03
C VAL A 477 23.60 10.04 37.30
N ASP A 478 22.89 10.31 38.42
CA ASP A 478 23.05 9.58 39.66
C ASP A 478 22.58 8.13 39.51
N PHE A 479 23.51 7.19 39.79
CA PHE A 479 23.24 5.77 39.63
C PHE A 479 22.14 5.26 40.57
N GLU A 480 22.03 5.81 41.79
CA GLU A 480 20.97 5.43 42.75
C GLU A 480 19.60 5.92 42.27
N GLY A 481 19.51 7.13 41.72
CA GLY A 481 18.28 7.66 41.12
C GLY A 481 17.79 6.84 39.95
N LYS A 482 18.71 6.32 39.11
CA LYS A 482 18.41 5.44 37.99
C LYS A 482 17.83 4.10 38.44
N GLN A 483 18.43 3.46 39.42
CA GLN A 483 17.94 2.19 39.98
C GLN A 483 16.53 2.36 40.58
N ALA A 484 16.32 3.42 41.37
CA ALA A 484 15.01 3.76 41.93
C ALA A 484 13.94 4.01 40.85
N PHE A 485 14.31 4.66 39.74
CA PHE A 485 13.40 4.87 38.61
C PHE A 485 13.03 3.55 37.92
N ASP A 486 13.98 2.67 37.67
CA ASP A 486 13.75 1.37 37.03
C ASP A 486 12.88 0.45 37.92
N GLU A 487 13.10 0.47 39.22
CA GLU A 487 12.29 -0.24 40.20
C GLU A 487 10.84 0.30 40.22
N LEU A 488 10.67 1.62 40.28
CA LEU A 488 9.36 2.26 40.26
C LEU A 488 8.62 2.01 38.95
N ARG A 489 9.32 2.08 37.80
CA ARG A 489 8.77 1.77 36.48
C ARG A 489 8.30 0.31 36.43
N THR A 490 9.12 -0.63 36.87
CA THR A 490 8.78 -2.06 36.92
C THR A 490 7.55 -2.31 37.79
N TYR A 491 7.48 -1.65 38.91
CA TYR A 491 6.34 -1.72 39.84
C TYR A 491 5.06 -1.17 39.21
N CYS A 492 5.11 -0.03 38.52
CA CYS A 492 3.96 0.56 37.86
C CYS A 492 3.47 -0.28 36.67
N GLU A 493 4.37 -0.88 35.90
CA GLU A 493 3.98 -1.81 34.82
C GLU A 493 3.29 -3.07 35.37
N LYS A 494 3.77 -3.59 36.48
CA LYS A 494 3.10 -4.70 37.16
C LYS A 494 1.69 -4.32 37.61
N ILE A 495 1.50 -3.11 38.18
CA ILE A 495 0.19 -2.61 38.57
C ILE A 495 -0.74 -2.44 37.37
N LYS A 496 -0.24 -1.92 36.24
CA LYS A 496 -1.01 -1.82 35.00
C LYS A 496 -1.50 -3.20 34.55
N GLN A 497 -0.62 -4.19 34.52
CA GLN A 497 -0.97 -5.56 34.13
C GLN A 497 -1.99 -6.18 35.08
N ASP A 498 -1.80 -6.06 36.40
CA ASP A 498 -2.73 -6.61 37.38
C ASP A 498 -4.12 -5.99 37.29
N LEU A 499 -4.22 -4.69 37.04
CA LEU A 499 -5.50 -4.00 36.83
C LEU A 499 -6.16 -4.36 35.49
N TYR A 500 -5.37 -4.61 34.45
CA TYR A 500 -5.87 -4.99 33.14
C TYR A 500 -6.49 -6.40 33.14
N HIS A 501 -5.94 -7.30 33.95
CA HIS A 501 -6.41 -8.68 34.11
C HIS A 501 -7.46 -8.85 35.24
N GLY A 502 -8.00 -7.74 35.78
CA GLY A 502 -9.05 -7.79 36.81
C GLY A 502 -8.56 -8.23 38.19
N GLY A 503 -7.25 -8.22 38.44
CA GLY A 503 -6.63 -8.56 39.70
C GLY A 503 -7.02 -7.60 40.85
N LEU A 504 -7.25 -8.15 42.04
CA LEU A 504 -7.48 -7.37 43.26
C LEU A 504 -6.14 -6.87 43.80
N LEU A 505 -5.84 -5.59 43.50
CA LEU A 505 -4.65 -4.94 44.08
C LEU A 505 -4.74 -4.83 45.59
N LYS A 506 -3.82 -5.51 46.31
CA LYS A 506 -3.57 -5.29 47.74
C LYS A 506 -2.52 -4.18 47.89
N MET A 507 -2.96 -2.90 47.80
CA MET A 507 -2.08 -1.75 48.02
C MET A 507 -2.50 -1.00 49.29
N LYS A 508 -1.50 -0.45 49.99
CA LYS A 508 -1.75 0.51 51.07
C LYS A 508 -2.08 1.88 50.46
N LYS A 509 -2.99 2.67 51.10
CA LYS A 509 -3.39 3.98 50.60
C LYS A 509 -2.21 4.96 50.41
N SER A 510 -1.15 4.82 51.24
CA SER A 510 0.09 5.61 51.11
C SER A 510 0.88 5.30 49.82
N GLU A 511 0.81 4.07 49.34
CA GLU A 511 1.49 3.64 48.11
C GLU A 511 0.72 4.12 46.86
N VAL A 512 -0.61 4.23 46.97
CA VAL A 512 -1.48 4.68 45.86
C VAL A 512 -1.12 6.08 45.38
N ASN A 513 -0.85 7.02 46.31
CA ASN A 513 -0.50 8.38 45.94
C ASN A 513 0.81 8.47 45.15
N SER A 514 1.83 7.69 45.53
CA SER A 514 3.11 7.63 44.84
C SER A 514 2.94 7.02 43.41
N VAL A 515 2.14 5.96 43.30
CA VAL A 515 1.83 5.35 42.04
C VAL A 515 1.00 6.27 41.14
N ILE A 516 0.00 6.97 41.68
CA ILE A 516 -0.79 7.95 40.95
C ILE A 516 0.11 9.09 40.47
N PHE A 517 0.99 9.60 41.31
CA PHE A 517 1.93 10.65 40.93
C PHE A 517 2.83 10.22 39.78
N PHE A 518 3.40 9.01 39.88
CA PHE A 518 4.26 8.48 38.83
C PHE A 518 3.52 8.17 37.52
N LEU A 519 2.31 7.62 37.58
CA LEU A 519 1.48 7.38 36.41
C LEU A 519 1.03 8.69 35.76
N LYS A 520 0.76 9.74 36.53
CA LYS A 520 0.50 11.10 36.02
C LYS A 520 1.74 11.69 35.38
N LEU A 521 2.90 11.56 35.99
CA LEU A 521 4.17 11.98 35.43
C LEU A 521 4.44 11.24 34.10
N ASN A 522 4.21 9.95 34.03
CA ASN A 522 4.28 9.16 32.79
C ASN A 522 3.27 9.63 31.76
N SER A 523 2.04 9.96 32.14
CA SER A 523 1.03 10.45 31.20
C SER A 523 1.40 11.82 30.62
N ILE A 524 2.02 12.69 31.40
CA ILE A 524 2.47 14.03 30.99
C ILE A 524 3.74 13.92 30.14
N LEU A 525 4.75 13.19 30.61
CA LEU A 525 6.04 13.04 29.92
C LEU A 525 5.93 12.21 28.64
N TRP A 526 4.98 11.27 28.59
CA TRP A 526 4.87 10.29 27.50
C TRP A 526 3.48 10.20 26.90
N ASN A 527 2.54 11.13 27.28
CA ASN A 527 1.13 11.17 26.83
C ASN A 527 0.46 9.79 26.82
N ASP A 528 0.81 8.98 27.81
CA ASP A 528 0.32 7.61 27.95
C ASP A 528 -1.11 7.60 28.49
N HIS A 529 -2.09 7.62 27.58
CA HIS A 529 -3.51 7.58 27.92
C HIS A 529 -3.90 6.32 28.72
N THR A 530 -3.16 5.22 28.58
CA THR A 530 -3.41 4.00 29.39
C THR A 530 -3.04 4.23 30.83
N SER A 531 -2.02 5.02 31.13
CA SER A 531 -1.69 5.47 32.49
C SER A 531 -2.77 6.32 33.10
N LEU A 532 -3.44 7.20 32.34
CA LEU A 532 -4.57 8.01 32.83
C LEU A 532 -5.78 7.16 33.20
N ASP A 533 -6.09 6.13 32.42
CA ASP A 533 -7.18 5.20 32.75
C ASP A 533 -6.89 4.39 34.02
N VAL A 534 -5.63 3.98 34.21
CA VAL A 534 -5.19 3.32 35.44
C VAL A 534 -5.26 4.28 36.63
N VAL A 535 -4.87 5.56 36.45
CA VAL A 535 -4.99 6.59 37.48
C VAL A 535 -6.45 6.78 37.90
N ARG A 536 -7.38 6.87 36.95
CA ARG A 536 -8.82 6.99 37.22
C ARG A 536 -9.33 5.81 38.05
N ARG A 537 -9.03 4.58 37.62
CA ARG A 537 -9.44 3.35 38.31
C ARG A 537 -8.85 3.25 39.73
N LEU A 538 -7.60 3.67 39.93
CA LEU A 538 -6.97 3.70 41.26
C LEU A 538 -7.62 4.79 42.15
N ALA A 539 -7.86 5.97 41.59
CA ALA A 539 -8.53 7.06 42.29
C ALA A 539 -9.92 6.68 42.79
N ASP A 540 -10.73 6.08 41.91
CA ASP A 540 -12.08 5.60 42.23
C ASP A 540 -12.04 4.52 43.32
N LYS A 541 -11.15 3.52 43.15
CA LYS A 541 -11.07 2.37 44.06
C LYS A 541 -10.62 2.72 45.47
N PHE A 542 -9.71 3.72 45.62
CA PHE A 542 -9.14 4.10 46.90
C PHE A 542 -9.68 5.43 47.43
N ASN A 543 -10.69 6.00 46.77
CA ASN A 543 -11.31 7.29 47.11
C ASN A 543 -10.26 8.40 47.29
N VAL A 544 -9.42 8.62 46.28
CA VAL A 544 -8.38 9.64 46.25
C VAL A 544 -8.78 10.71 45.24
N GLU A 545 -8.87 11.96 45.67
CA GLU A 545 -9.08 13.08 44.77
C GLU A 545 -7.91 13.26 43.82
N THR A 546 -8.18 13.20 42.52
CA THR A 546 -7.19 13.45 41.48
C THR A 546 -7.64 14.60 40.59
N VAL A 547 -6.87 15.68 40.54
CA VAL A 547 -7.05 16.73 39.54
C VAL A 547 -6.50 16.18 38.23
N LEU A 548 -7.39 15.78 37.30
CA LEU A 548 -7.09 15.33 35.93
C LEU A 548 -7.26 16.52 34.98
N SER A 549 -6.45 17.55 35.11
CA SER A 549 -6.38 18.67 34.14
C SER A 549 -5.14 18.53 33.25
#